data_8c790a71fbde60951055b715aef30702
#
_entry.id   8c790a71fbde60951055b715aef30702
#
_cell.length_a   1.000
_cell.length_b   1.000
_cell.length_c   1.000
_cell.angle_alpha   90.00
_cell.angle_beta   90.00
_cell.angle_gamma   90.00
#
_symmetry.space_group_name_H-M   'P 1'
#
loop_
_entity.id
_entity.type
_entity.pdbx_description
1 polymer ?
#
loop_
_entity_poly.entity_id
_entity_poly.type
_entity_poly.pdbx_seq_one_letter_code
_entity_poly.pdbx_strand_id
1 'polypeptide(L)'
;MPRPETTIDLQEIERLCTMQCTDEEIAAFLGVSTRTIERRRKVQSFREAMARGKAKGRVSVRRNLFRLAINGNLGANIFLAKNLLGYKDVVSNEHSGPEGGPIQMSLADVLRERQKVATPEPPGAKNL
;
A
#
# COMPACT_ATOMS: atom_id res chain seq x y z
N MET A 1 -24.34 -25.53 28.15
CA MET A 1 -23.68 -24.36 28.75
C MET A 1 -23.10 -23.45 27.69
N PRO A 2 -23.42 -22.18 27.69
CA PRO A 2 -22.77 -21.28 26.79
C PRO A 2 -21.27 -21.24 27.10
N ARG A 3 -20.44 -21.24 26.04
CA ARG A 3 -19.00 -21.08 26.20
C ARG A 3 -18.72 -19.74 26.87
N PRO A 4 -17.86 -19.70 27.92
CA PRO A 4 -17.47 -18.41 28.48
C PRO A 4 -16.81 -17.55 27.39
N GLU A 5 -17.19 -16.29 27.33
CA GLU A 5 -16.55 -15.35 26.43
C GLU A 5 -15.07 -15.19 26.78
N THR A 6 -14.21 -15.30 25.80
CA THR A 6 -12.79 -15.04 25.99
C THR A 6 -12.60 -13.55 26.27
N THR A 7 -12.10 -13.25 27.46
CA THR A 7 -11.76 -11.87 27.81
C THR A 7 -10.49 -11.46 27.08
N ILE A 8 -10.57 -10.40 26.28
CA ILE A 8 -9.43 -9.86 25.55
C ILE A 8 -9.00 -8.57 26.24
N ASP A 9 -7.73 -8.50 26.62
CA ASP A 9 -7.15 -7.29 27.22
C ASP A 9 -6.96 -6.22 26.14
N LEU A 10 -7.54 -5.04 26.34
CA LEU A 10 -7.44 -3.93 25.41
C LEU A 10 -6.02 -3.39 25.30
N GLN A 11 -5.22 -3.47 26.36
CA GLN A 11 -3.81 -3.08 26.30
C GLN A 11 -3.02 -4.01 25.41
N GLU A 12 -3.31 -5.29 25.43
CA GLU A 12 -2.67 -6.28 24.55
C GLU A 12 -3.04 -6.03 23.09
N ILE A 13 -4.30 -5.72 22.81
CA ILE A 13 -4.76 -5.34 21.46
C ILE A 13 -4.03 -4.09 20.99
N GLU A 14 -3.88 -3.08 21.83
CA GLU A 14 -3.15 -1.86 21.47
C GLU A 14 -1.69 -2.17 21.14
N ARG A 15 -1.01 -3.02 21.91
CA ARG A 15 0.37 -3.44 21.64
C ARG A 15 0.52 -4.16 20.33
N LEU A 16 -0.35 -5.12 20.04
CA LEU A 16 -0.31 -5.86 18.78
C LEU A 16 -0.55 -4.95 17.59
N CYS A 17 -1.50 -4.01 17.71
CA CYS A 17 -1.77 -3.04 16.65
C CYS A 17 -0.63 -2.03 16.48
N THR A 18 0.11 -1.72 17.54
CA THR A 18 1.32 -0.88 17.45
C THR A 18 2.36 -1.52 16.54
N MET A 19 2.47 -2.84 16.54
CA MET A 19 3.32 -3.60 15.62
C MET A 19 2.70 -3.80 14.24
N GLN A 20 1.54 -3.21 13.96
CA GLN A 20 0.79 -3.31 12.70
C GLN A 20 0.39 -4.75 12.35
N CYS A 21 0.11 -5.57 13.35
CA CYS A 21 -0.33 -6.94 13.15
C CYS A 21 -1.67 -7.00 12.38
N THR A 22 -1.80 -7.98 11.51
CA THR A 22 -3.06 -8.26 10.82
C THR A 22 -4.07 -8.91 11.76
N ASP A 23 -5.33 -8.95 11.36
CA ASP A 23 -6.38 -9.59 12.16
C ASP A 23 -6.09 -11.08 12.39
N GLU A 24 -5.52 -11.76 11.39
CA GLU A 24 -5.10 -13.16 11.48
C GLU A 24 -3.98 -13.36 12.50
N GLU A 25 -3.00 -12.47 12.49
CA GLU A 25 -1.87 -12.51 13.45
C GLU A 25 -2.35 -12.24 14.87
N ILE A 26 -3.24 -11.26 15.06
CA ILE A 26 -3.84 -10.96 16.36
C ILE A 26 -4.64 -12.14 16.87
N ALA A 27 -5.47 -12.73 16.03
CA ALA A 27 -6.30 -13.89 16.37
C ALA A 27 -5.41 -15.08 16.77
N ALA A 28 -4.38 -15.38 16.00
CA ALA A 28 -3.44 -16.45 16.27
C ALA A 28 -2.70 -16.24 17.61
N PHE A 29 -2.25 -15.03 17.87
CA PHE A 29 -1.55 -14.68 19.10
C PHE A 29 -2.45 -14.86 20.35
N LEU A 30 -3.70 -14.41 20.23
CA LEU A 30 -4.66 -14.46 21.34
C LEU A 30 -5.36 -15.83 21.48
N GLY A 31 -5.13 -16.75 20.54
CA GLY A 31 -5.77 -18.06 20.55
C GLY A 31 -7.27 -18.02 20.24
N VAL A 32 -7.72 -17.04 19.46
CA VAL A 32 -9.11 -16.89 19.05
C VAL A 32 -9.22 -16.94 17.52
N SER A 33 -10.44 -17.01 17.01
CA SER A 33 -10.66 -16.97 15.56
C SER A 33 -10.63 -15.53 15.02
N THR A 34 -10.29 -15.36 13.77
CA THR A 34 -10.36 -14.07 13.07
C THR A 34 -11.76 -13.48 13.15
N ARG A 35 -12.77 -14.33 13.07
CA ARG A 35 -14.18 -13.93 13.20
C ARG A 35 -14.47 -13.30 14.56
N THR A 36 -13.81 -13.78 15.63
CA THR A 36 -13.91 -13.18 16.96
C THR A 36 -13.37 -11.76 16.97
N ILE A 37 -12.24 -11.51 16.31
CA ILE A 37 -11.66 -10.18 16.18
C ILE A 37 -12.60 -9.25 15.40
N GLU A 38 -13.16 -9.70 14.30
CA GLU A 38 -14.13 -8.94 13.50
C GLU A 38 -15.37 -8.57 14.32
N ARG A 39 -15.89 -9.51 15.09
CA ARG A 39 -17.04 -9.29 15.97
C ARG A 39 -16.71 -8.28 17.07
N ARG A 40 -15.55 -8.38 17.69
CA ARG A 40 -15.12 -7.48 18.76
C ARG A 40 -14.88 -6.06 18.26
N ARG A 41 -14.48 -5.90 17.00
CA ARG A 41 -14.31 -4.59 16.38
C ARG A 41 -15.58 -3.74 16.37
N LYS A 42 -16.74 -4.35 16.49
CA LYS A 42 -18.02 -3.63 16.64
C LYS A 42 -18.15 -2.91 17.98
N VAL A 43 -17.42 -3.35 19.00
CA VAL A 43 -17.38 -2.70 20.30
C VAL A 43 -16.47 -1.47 20.21
N GLN A 44 -16.99 -0.31 20.63
CA GLN A 44 -16.29 0.96 20.49
C GLN A 44 -14.94 0.97 21.18
N SER A 45 -14.85 0.52 22.43
CA SER A 45 -13.60 0.48 23.19
C SER A 45 -12.53 -0.37 22.52
N PHE A 46 -12.90 -1.49 21.94
CA PHE A 46 -11.99 -2.37 21.21
C PHE A 46 -11.48 -1.70 19.92
N ARG A 47 -12.39 -1.11 19.16
CA ARG A 47 -12.05 -0.38 17.93
C ARG A 47 -11.12 0.80 18.21
N GLU A 48 -11.37 1.54 19.26
CA GLU A 48 -10.52 2.66 19.69
C GLU A 48 -9.12 2.21 20.12
N ALA A 49 -9.02 1.10 20.84
CA ALA A 49 -7.74 0.51 21.22
C ALA A 49 -6.93 0.09 19.99
N MET A 50 -7.57 -0.53 19.01
CA MET A 50 -6.95 -0.88 17.74
C MET A 50 -6.44 0.36 17.00
N ALA A 51 -7.26 1.38 16.90
CA ALA A 51 -6.92 2.63 16.22
C ALA A 51 -5.76 3.35 16.89
N ARG A 52 -5.75 3.42 18.23
CA ARG A 52 -4.65 3.99 19.01
C ARG A 52 -3.34 3.25 18.76
N GLY A 53 -3.39 1.92 18.81
CA GLY A 53 -2.22 1.09 18.57
C GLY A 53 -1.62 1.34 17.18
N LYS A 54 -2.45 1.29 16.15
CA LYS A 54 -2.02 1.57 14.77
C LYS A 54 -1.40 2.96 14.62
N ALA A 55 -2.02 3.97 15.23
CA ALA A 55 -1.49 5.34 15.19
C ALA A 55 -0.13 5.45 15.89
N LYS A 56 0.02 4.84 17.07
CA LYS A 56 1.28 4.80 17.80
C LYS A 56 2.39 4.12 16.98
N GLY A 57 2.07 3.02 16.33
CA GLY A 57 3.01 2.30 15.47
C GLY A 57 3.49 3.14 14.29
N ARG A 58 2.58 3.80 13.60
CA ARG A 58 2.93 4.71 12.49
C ARG A 58 3.83 5.86 12.95
N VAL A 59 3.51 6.46 14.10
CA VAL A 59 4.33 7.53 14.68
C VAL A 59 5.72 7.03 15.05
N SER A 60 5.81 5.82 15.61
CA SER A 60 7.10 5.20 15.95
C SER A 60 8.00 4.99 14.73
N VAL A 61 7.46 4.46 13.65
CA VAL A 61 8.18 4.28 12.38
C VAL A 61 8.63 5.62 11.83
N ARG A 62 7.74 6.61 11.81
CA ARG A 62 8.06 7.95 11.34
C ARG A 62 9.18 8.58 12.16
N ARG A 63 9.11 8.47 13.48
CA ARG A 63 10.16 8.97 14.38
C ARG A 63 11.52 8.34 14.09
N ASN A 64 11.56 7.02 13.88
CA ASN A 64 12.78 6.31 13.55
C ASN A 64 13.36 6.75 12.21
N LEU A 65 12.51 6.94 11.20
CA LEU A 65 12.95 7.42 9.89
C LEU A 65 13.56 8.83 9.99
N PHE A 66 12.92 9.73 10.71
CA PHE A 66 13.44 11.08 10.92
C PHE A 66 14.77 11.06 11.69
N ARG A 67 14.87 10.24 12.71
CA ARG A 67 16.13 10.08 13.47
C ARG A 67 17.26 9.59 12.58
N LEU A 68 17.03 8.58 11.77
CA LEU A 68 18.01 8.05 10.83
C LEU A 68 18.40 9.11 9.78
N ALA A 69 17.41 9.85 9.27
CA ALA A 69 17.66 10.90 8.28
C ALA A 69 18.51 12.02 8.84
N ILE A 70 18.23 12.48 10.06
CA ILE A 70 19.03 13.52 10.75
C ILE A 70 20.46 13.06 10.99
N ASN A 71 20.66 11.77 11.24
CA ASN A 71 21.99 11.17 11.45
C ASN A 71 22.74 10.89 10.14
N GLY A 72 22.19 11.29 9.01
CA GLY A 72 22.86 11.19 7.71
C GLY A 72 22.60 9.91 6.92
N ASN A 73 21.61 9.12 7.29
CA ASN A 73 21.26 7.93 6.53
C ASN A 73 20.65 8.33 5.18
N LEU A 74 21.32 8.01 4.09
CA LEU A 74 20.90 8.37 2.74
C LEU A 74 19.55 7.73 2.36
N GLY A 75 19.37 6.45 2.67
CA GLY A 75 18.13 5.72 2.37
C GLY A 75 16.92 6.36 3.05
N ALA A 76 17.04 6.70 4.33
CA ALA A 76 15.98 7.38 5.07
C ALA A 76 15.68 8.77 4.50
N ASN A 77 16.70 9.53 4.14
CA ASN A 77 16.54 10.86 3.53
C ASN A 77 15.83 10.78 2.18
N ILE A 78 16.22 9.85 1.32
CA ILE A 78 15.58 9.63 0.03
C ILE A 78 14.12 9.21 0.20
N PHE A 79 13.85 8.26 1.11
CA PHE A 79 12.49 7.79 1.38
C PHE A 79 11.59 8.94 1.86
N LEU A 80 12.05 9.74 2.81
CA LEU A 80 11.28 10.87 3.34
C LEU A 80 11.07 11.96 2.30
N ALA A 81 12.08 12.25 1.50
CA ALA A 81 11.98 13.23 0.42
C ALA A 81 10.91 12.83 -0.60
N LYS A 82 10.90 11.57 -1.02
CA LYS A 82 9.90 11.06 -1.98
C LYS A 82 8.48 11.00 -1.41
N ASN A 83 8.34 10.59 -0.17
CA ASN A 83 7.02 10.32 0.42
C ASN A 83 6.39 11.53 1.12
N LEU A 84 7.19 12.44 1.68
CA LEU A 84 6.67 13.61 2.38
C LEU A 84 6.78 14.90 1.57
N LEU A 85 7.88 15.08 0.82
CA LEU A 85 8.13 16.30 0.06
C LEU A 85 7.75 16.19 -1.42
N GLY A 86 7.35 15.02 -1.85
CA GLY A 86 6.92 14.80 -3.23
C GLY A 86 8.05 14.80 -4.26
N TYR A 87 9.29 14.63 -3.82
CA TYR A 87 10.42 14.53 -4.76
C TYR A 87 10.31 13.22 -5.55
N LYS A 88 10.58 13.31 -6.85
CA LYS A 88 10.48 12.18 -7.75
C LYS A 88 11.77 12.00 -8.52
N ASP A 89 12.08 10.74 -8.82
CA ASP A 89 13.14 10.45 -9.77
C ASP A 89 12.69 10.88 -11.16
N VAL A 90 13.55 11.60 -11.85
CA VAL A 90 13.31 11.94 -13.26
C VAL A 90 13.72 10.73 -14.08
N VAL A 91 12.74 10.04 -14.65
CA VAL A 91 12.99 8.95 -15.59
C VAL A 91 12.88 9.52 -16.99
N SER A 92 14.01 9.65 -17.69
CA SER A 92 14.04 10.03 -19.09
C SER A 92 14.10 8.75 -19.93
N ASN A 93 13.01 8.45 -20.62
CA ASN A 93 12.97 7.37 -21.59
C ASN A 93 13.21 7.97 -22.99
N GLU A 94 14.44 7.83 -23.48
CA GLU A 94 14.77 8.24 -24.84
C GLU A 94 14.55 7.05 -25.78
N HIS A 95 13.61 7.20 -26.68
CA HIS A 95 13.38 6.26 -27.77
C HIS A 95 14.05 6.82 -29.03
N SER A 96 15.13 6.18 -29.47
CA SER A 96 15.82 6.54 -30.67
C SER A 96 15.79 5.41 -31.70
N GLY A 97 15.82 5.76 -32.98
CA GLY A 97 15.96 4.81 -34.05
C GLY A 97 17.41 4.35 -34.24
N PRO A 98 17.71 3.58 -35.28
CA PRO A 98 19.08 3.11 -35.58
C PRO A 98 20.09 4.26 -35.62
N GLU A 99 21.26 4.06 -35.02
CA GLU A 99 22.35 5.03 -34.94
C GLU A 99 22.00 6.35 -34.22
N GLY A 100 21.01 6.29 -33.30
CA GLY A 100 20.60 7.49 -32.57
C GLY A 100 19.70 8.44 -33.34
N GLY A 101 19.28 8.06 -34.53
CA GLY A 101 18.37 8.86 -35.36
C GLY A 101 16.91 8.73 -34.92
N PRO A 102 16.00 9.44 -35.57
CA PRO A 102 14.58 9.35 -35.28
C PRO A 102 14.04 7.94 -35.59
N ILE A 103 13.09 7.48 -34.76
CA ILE A 103 12.41 6.23 -35.03
C ILE A 103 11.55 6.38 -36.27
N GLN A 104 11.83 5.54 -37.27
CA GLN A 104 11.06 5.54 -38.50
C GLN A 104 9.90 4.56 -38.36
N MET A 105 8.70 5.08 -38.52
CA MET A 105 7.49 4.27 -38.55
C MET A 105 6.79 4.48 -39.89
N SER A 106 6.34 3.39 -40.52
CA SER A 106 5.49 3.49 -41.70
C SER A 106 4.10 4.05 -41.32
N LEU A 107 3.40 4.65 -42.28
CA LEU A 107 2.04 5.12 -42.06
C LEU A 107 1.12 4.01 -41.58
N ALA A 108 1.32 2.79 -42.08
CA ALA A 108 0.57 1.61 -41.65
C ALA A 108 0.81 1.29 -40.18
N ASP A 109 2.05 1.42 -39.68
CA ASP A 109 2.41 1.19 -38.27
C ASP A 109 1.79 2.26 -37.38
N VAL A 110 1.82 3.53 -37.79
CA VAL A 110 1.20 4.64 -37.05
C VAL A 110 -0.31 4.43 -36.92
N LEU A 111 -0.96 4.02 -38.02
CA LEU A 111 -2.40 3.73 -38.01
C LEU A 111 -2.73 2.52 -37.12
N ARG A 112 -1.87 1.52 -37.13
CA ARG A 112 -2.02 0.34 -36.24
C ARG A 112 -1.91 0.71 -34.77
N GLU A 113 -0.95 1.55 -34.40
CA GLU A 113 -0.80 2.05 -33.04
C GLU A 113 -2.00 2.88 -32.59
N ARG A 114 -2.54 3.71 -33.45
CA ARG A 114 -3.77 4.48 -33.21
C ARG A 114 -4.96 3.56 -32.94
N GLN A 115 -5.08 2.47 -33.67
CA GLN A 115 -6.14 1.49 -33.47
C GLN A 115 -6.01 0.74 -32.15
N LYS A 116 -4.79 0.48 -31.68
CA LYS A 116 -4.56 -0.13 -30.35
C LYS A 116 -4.93 0.78 -29.21
N VAL A 117 -4.75 2.09 -29.38
CA VAL A 117 -5.10 3.10 -28.37
C VAL A 117 -6.57 3.50 -28.44
N ALA A 118 -7.20 3.34 -29.62
CA ALA A 118 -8.63 3.55 -29.79
C ALA A 118 -9.41 2.51 -28.98
N THR A 119 -10.60 2.90 -28.51
CA THR A 119 -11.50 2.02 -27.77
C THR A 119 -11.69 0.71 -28.53
N PRO A 120 -11.55 -0.46 -27.85
CA PRO A 120 -11.76 -1.72 -28.53
C PRO A 120 -13.17 -1.75 -29.15
N GLU A 121 -13.28 -2.22 -30.39
CA GLU A 121 -14.57 -2.35 -31.05
C GLU A 121 -15.52 -3.20 -30.19
N PRO A 122 -16.75 -2.75 -29.98
CA PRO A 122 -17.74 -3.56 -29.29
C PRO A 122 -17.95 -4.87 -30.04
N PRO A 123 -18.12 -5.99 -29.34
CA PRO A 123 -18.41 -7.28 -29.98
C PRO A 123 -19.63 -7.16 -30.90
N GLY A 124 -19.46 -7.45 -32.18
CA GLY A 124 -20.52 -7.36 -33.19
C GLY A 124 -20.42 -6.20 -34.17
N ALA A 125 -19.49 -5.26 -33.99
CA ALA A 125 -19.28 -4.14 -34.91
C ALA A 125 -18.46 -4.50 -36.16
N LYS A 126 -18.12 -5.76 -36.34
CA LYS A 126 -17.21 -6.22 -37.40
C LYS A 126 -17.72 -6.15 -38.83
N ASN A 127 -18.97 -5.82 -39.05
CA ASN A 127 -19.62 -5.94 -40.35
C ASN A 127 -20.28 -4.65 -40.84
N LEU A 128 -19.82 -3.55 -40.38
CA LEU A 128 -20.28 -2.28 -40.87
C LEU A 128 -19.33 -1.65 -41.89
#